data_5d03e76542187a8870ba05b52946e055
#
_entry.id   5d03e76542187a8870ba05b52946e055
#
_cell.length_a   1.000
_cell.length_b   1.000
_cell.length_c   1.000
_cell.angle_alpha   90.00
_cell.angle_beta   90.00
_cell.angle_gamma   90.00
#
_symmetry.space_group_name_H-M   'P 1'
#
loop_
_entity.id
_entity.type
_entity.pdbx_description
1 polymer ?
#
loop_
_entity_poly.entity_id
_entity_poly.type
_entity_poly.pdbx_seq_one_letter_code
_entity_poly.pdbx_strand_id
1 'polypeptide(L)'
;SMAISNEEAKAYTLYQISAIGGMCKAAGVKLQHVKPHGALYNMAAKDYDLSKAICEAIYEYDKDLIVMGLSGSEMIKAAKDCGLKSASEVFADRAYEEDGTLVNRRKPGAMIEDEDEAINRVVRMIKEGKVTSITGKDIDIKADSVCVHGDGEKALLFVEKIRKTFVENEIEICHL
;
A
#
# COMPACT_ATOMS: atom_id res chain seq x y z
N SER A 1 -4.05 -7.61 16.09
CA SER A 1 -4.10 -8.70 15.09
C SER A 1 -4.99 -9.81 15.60
N MET A 2 -5.70 -10.47 14.71
CA MET A 2 -6.42 -11.71 14.98
C MET A 2 -5.59 -12.88 14.45
N ALA A 3 -5.54 -14.00 15.17
CA ALA A 3 -5.02 -15.24 14.63
C ALA A 3 -6.13 -15.85 13.75
N ILE A 4 -5.92 -15.85 12.45
CA ILE A 4 -6.85 -16.40 11.44
C ILE A 4 -6.10 -17.38 10.55
N SER A 5 -6.78 -18.41 10.05
CA SER A 5 -6.24 -19.30 9.01
C SER A 5 -6.25 -18.61 7.64
N ASN A 6 -5.56 -19.18 6.67
CA ASN A 6 -5.56 -18.67 5.30
C ASN A 6 -6.96 -18.78 4.67
N GLU A 7 -7.71 -19.85 4.98
CA GLU A 7 -9.10 -20.04 4.54
C GLU A 7 -10.03 -18.97 5.12
N GLU A 8 -9.87 -18.64 6.41
CA GLU A 8 -10.61 -17.56 7.04
C GLU A 8 -10.26 -16.20 6.44
N ALA A 9 -8.98 -15.93 6.17
CA ALA A 9 -8.55 -14.71 5.51
C ALA A 9 -9.15 -14.56 4.13
N LYS A 10 -9.18 -15.65 3.34
CA LYS A 10 -9.84 -15.70 2.03
C LYS A 10 -11.34 -15.41 2.15
N ALA A 11 -12.03 -16.07 3.08
CA ALA A 11 -13.47 -15.92 3.29
C ALA A 11 -13.83 -14.48 3.73
N TYR A 12 -13.08 -13.90 4.68
CA TYR A 12 -13.30 -12.53 5.14
C TYR A 12 -13.03 -11.50 4.04
N THR A 13 -11.99 -11.73 3.24
CA THR A 13 -11.67 -10.86 2.10
C THR A 13 -12.81 -10.88 1.08
N LEU A 14 -13.24 -12.07 0.67
CA LEU A 14 -14.35 -12.24 -0.28
C LEU A 14 -15.64 -11.62 0.24
N TYR A 15 -15.97 -11.81 1.51
CA TYR A 15 -17.16 -11.23 2.14
C TYR A 15 -17.13 -9.68 2.05
N GLN A 16 -16.01 -9.06 2.45
CA GLN A 16 -15.92 -7.60 2.47
C GLN A 16 -15.94 -6.99 1.07
N ILE A 17 -15.24 -7.60 0.11
CA ILE A 17 -15.26 -7.14 -1.29
C ILE A 17 -16.66 -7.28 -1.88
N SER A 18 -17.34 -8.39 -1.62
CA SER A 18 -18.70 -8.61 -2.12
C SER A 18 -19.70 -7.62 -1.55
N ALA A 19 -19.56 -7.27 -0.27
CA ALA A 19 -20.42 -6.29 0.38
C ALA A 19 -20.26 -4.89 -0.25
N ILE A 20 -19.01 -4.39 -0.36
CA ILE A 20 -18.76 -3.08 -0.97
C ILE A 20 -19.06 -3.09 -2.46
N GLY A 21 -18.80 -4.18 -3.17
CA GLY A 21 -19.11 -4.33 -4.58
C GLY A 21 -20.61 -4.27 -4.85
N GLY A 22 -21.43 -4.84 -3.97
CA GLY A 22 -22.89 -4.70 -4.03
C GLY A 22 -23.34 -3.23 -3.91
N MET A 23 -22.74 -2.47 -2.99
CA MET A 23 -23.00 -1.04 -2.82
C MET A 23 -22.53 -0.23 -4.03
N CYS A 24 -21.35 -0.53 -4.56
CA CYS A 24 -20.84 0.11 -5.78
C CYS A 24 -21.78 -0.13 -6.97
N LYS A 25 -22.25 -1.35 -7.17
CA LYS A 25 -23.23 -1.70 -8.21
C LYS A 25 -24.52 -0.91 -8.05
N ALA A 26 -25.04 -0.79 -6.83
CA ALA A 26 -26.24 0.01 -6.57
C ALA A 26 -26.03 1.50 -6.85
N ALA A 27 -24.81 2.01 -6.64
CA ALA A 27 -24.44 3.40 -6.94
C ALA A 27 -24.02 3.63 -8.40
N GLY A 28 -24.01 2.61 -9.25
CA GLY A 28 -23.61 2.72 -10.66
C GLY A 28 -22.12 2.91 -10.89
N VAL A 29 -21.28 2.55 -9.90
CA VAL A 29 -19.81 2.63 -9.97
C VAL A 29 -19.18 1.24 -9.89
N LYS A 30 -17.93 1.13 -10.34
CA LYS A 30 -17.15 -0.14 -10.26
C LYS A 30 -16.05 -0.03 -9.22
N LEU A 31 -15.76 -1.14 -8.56
CA LEU A 31 -14.51 -1.27 -7.79
C LEU A 31 -13.33 -1.20 -8.75
N GLN A 32 -12.27 -0.50 -8.35
CA GLN A 32 -11.03 -0.39 -9.11
C GLN A 32 -9.94 -1.27 -8.50
N HIS A 33 -9.77 -1.21 -7.19
CA HIS A 33 -8.69 -1.90 -6.48
C HIS A 33 -9.15 -2.43 -5.13
N VAL A 34 -8.36 -3.36 -4.60
CA VAL A 34 -8.49 -3.89 -3.25
C VAL A 34 -7.17 -3.71 -2.51
N LYS A 35 -7.26 -3.17 -1.30
CA LYS A 35 -6.13 -2.98 -0.39
C LYS A 35 -6.48 -3.56 0.97
N PRO A 36 -5.78 -4.59 1.47
CA PRO A 36 -5.86 -4.99 2.87
C PRO A 36 -5.50 -3.80 3.77
N HIS A 37 -6.02 -3.75 4.99
CA HIS A 37 -5.80 -2.62 5.89
C HIS A 37 -5.29 -3.08 7.27
N GLY A 38 -4.54 -2.20 7.94
CA GLY A 38 -4.11 -2.37 9.31
C GLY A 38 -3.20 -3.58 9.52
N ALA A 39 -3.55 -4.44 10.48
CA ALA A 39 -2.75 -5.59 10.84
C ALA A 39 -2.64 -6.60 9.68
N LEU A 40 -3.74 -6.83 8.95
CA LEU A 40 -3.76 -7.75 7.81
C LEU A 40 -2.79 -7.30 6.71
N TYR A 41 -2.73 -6.01 6.41
CA TYR A 41 -1.78 -5.44 5.44
C TYR A 41 -0.33 -5.75 5.80
N ASN A 42 0.05 -5.51 7.06
CA ASN A 42 1.43 -5.73 7.51
C ASN A 42 1.79 -7.21 7.64
N MET A 43 0.84 -8.07 8.00
CA MET A 43 1.04 -9.51 8.06
C MET A 43 1.24 -10.07 6.65
N ALA A 44 0.34 -9.75 5.74
CA ALA A 44 0.39 -10.19 4.35
C ALA A 44 1.62 -9.66 3.60
N ALA A 45 2.18 -8.51 3.97
CA ALA A 45 3.41 -8.03 3.37
C ALA A 45 4.61 -8.97 3.55
N LYS A 46 4.57 -9.84 4.58
CA LYS A 46 5.67 -10.76 4.95
C LYS A 46 5.30 -12.25 4.80
N ASP A 47 4.03 -12.54 4.60
CA ASP A 47 3.50 -13.91 4.55
C ASP A 47 2.90 -14.16 3.16
N TYR A 48 3.60 -14.97 2.38
CA TYR A 48 3.18 -15.31 1.01
C TYR A 48 1.88 -16.11 0.98
N ASP A 49 1.71 -17.09 1.88
CA ASP A 49 0.53 -17.97 1.85
C ASP A 49 -0.72 -17.20 2.26
N LEU A 50 -0.61 -16.31 3.25
CA LEU A 50 -1.68 -15.38 3.62
C LEU A 50 -2.00 -14.43 2.45
N SER A 51 -0.98 -13.85 1.81
CA SER A 51 -1.14 -12.98 0.65
C SER A 51 -1.81 -13.69 -0.51
N LYS A 52 -1.42 -14.94 -0.78
CA LYS A 52 -2.01 -15.77 -1.82
C LYS A 52 -3.49 -16.02 -1.56
N ALA A 53 -3.87 -16.39 -0.33
CA ALA A 53 -5.27 -16.59 0.04
C ALA A 53 -6.12 -15.32 -0.18
N ILE A 54 -5.59 -14.16 0.16
CA ILE A 54 -6.25 -12.87 -0.11
C ILE A 54 -6.36 -12.61 -1.62
N CYS A 55 -5.28 -12.82 -2.38
CA CYS A 55 -5.29 -12.63 -3.83
C CYS A 55 -6.24 -13.60 -4.55
N GLU A 56 -6.33 -14.85 -4.11
CA GLU A 56 -7.30 -15.81 -4.62
C GLU A 56 -8.75 -15.33 -4.42
N ALA A 57 -9.08 -14.78 -3.25
CA ALA A 57 -10.40 -14.22 -3.00
C ALA A 57 -10.71 -13.04 -3.93
N ILE A 58 -9.71 -12.18 -4.19
CA ILE A 58 -9.85 -11.04 -5.12
C ILE A 58 -10.08 -11.55 -6.55
N TYR A 59 -9.28 -12.53 -6.99
CA TYR A 59 -9.39 -13.12 -8.32
C TYR A 59 -10.76 -13.82 -8.53
N GLU A 60 -11.25 -14.55 -7.53
CA GLU A 60 -12.56 -15.20 -7.59
C GLU A 60 -13.72 -14.21 -7.67
N TYR A 61 -13.56 -13.03 -7.06
CA TYR A 61 -14.56 -11.97 -7.13
C TYR A 61 -14.51 -11.25 -8.49
N ASP A 62 -13.35 -10.74 -8.87
CA ASP A 62 -13.15 -10.06 -10.16
C ASP A 62 -11.64 -9.99 -10.48
N LYS A 63 -11.23 -10.72 -11.53
CA LYS A 63 -9.84 -10.79 -12.02
C LYS A 63 -9.29 -9.47 -12.57
N ASP A 64 -10.15 -8.49 -12.86
CA ASP A 64 -9.74 -7.20 -13.40
C ASP A 64 -9.40 -6.18 -12.29
N LEU A 65 -9.67 -6.52 -11.02
CA LEU A 65 -9.30 -5.70 -9.87
C LEU A 65 -7.77 -5.62 -9.70
N ILE A 66 -7.33 -4.45 -9.24
CA ILE A 66 -5.92 -4.19 -8.93
C ILE A 66 -5.68 -4.50 -7.44
N VAL A 67 -4.67 -5.30 -7.13
CA VAL A 67 -4.21 -5.49 -5.75
C VAL A 67 -3.24 -4.38 -5.38
N MET A 68 -3.58 -3.58 -4.39
CA MET A 68 -2.68 -2.57 -3.84
C MET A 68 -2.00 -3.12 -2.57
N GLY A 69 -0.68 -3.16 -2.57
CA GLY A 69 0.12 -3.67 -1.47
C GLY A 69 1.44 -2.92 -1.30
N LEU A 70 2.09 -3.17 -0.17
CA LEU A 70 3.41 -2.58 0.10
C LEU A 70 4.39 -2.95 -1.01
N SER A 71 5.13 -1.96 -1.50
CA SER A 71 6.14 -2.17 -2.54
C SER A 71 7.12 -3.28 -2.16
N GLY A 72 7.36 -4.19 -3.10
CA GLY A 72 8.30 -5.30 -2.91
C GLY A 72 7.82 -6.44 -1.99
N SER A 73 6.61 -6.35 -1.43
CA SER A 73 6.07 -7.31 -0.47
C SER A 73 5.62 -8.64 -1.11
N GLU A 74 5.39 -9.64 -0.25
CA GLU A 74 4.80 -10.92 -0.65
C GLU A 74 3.39 -10.76 -1.24
N MET A 75 2.65 -9.69 -0.87
CA MET A 75 1.36 -9.35 -1.48
C MET A 75 1.49 -9.03 -2.97
N ILE A 76 2.50 -8.24 -3.35
CA ILE A 76 2.75 -7.88 -4.76
C ILE A 76 3.16 -9.12 -5.57
N LYS A 77 3.94 -10.01 -4.96
CA LYS A 77 4.35 -11.28 -5.58
C LYS A 77 3.16 -12.21 -5.76
N ALA A 78 2.37 -12.43 -4.70
CA ALA A 78 1.19 -13.27 -4.75
C ALA A 78 0.14 -12.76 -5.77
N ALA A 79 -0.05 -11.43 -5.88
CA ALA A 79 -0.93 -10.85 -6.88
C ALA A 79 -0.50 -11.23 -8.31
N LYS A 80 0.80 -11.12 -8.62
CA LYS A 80 1.35 -11.51 -9.92
C LYS A 80 1.19 -13.01 -10.19
N ASP A 81 1.47 -13.85 -9.19
CA ASP A 81 1.35 -15.30 -9.30
C ASP A 81 -0.11 -15.75 -9.49
N CYS A 82 -1.07 -15.01 -8.94
CA CYS A 82 -2.51 -15.21 -9.17
C CYS A 82 -3.03 -14.60 -10.49
N GLY A 83 -2.18 -13.93 -11.27
CA GLY A 83 -2.58 -13.29 -12.52
C GLY A 83 -3.35 -11.98 -12.37
N LEU A 84 -3.28 -11.34 -11.20
CA LEU A 84 -3.87 -10.04 -10.91
C LEU A 84 -2.92 -8.90 -11.25
N LYS A 85 -3.47 -7.77 -11.65
CA LYS A 85 -2.73 -6.51 -11.68
C LYS A 85 -2.37 -6.09 -10.26
N SER A 86 -1.23 -5.43 -10.10
CA SER A 86 -0.81 -4.93 -8.78
C SER A 86 -0.30 -3.51 -8.84
N ALA A 87 -0.53 -2.74 -7.77
CA ALA A 87 0.02 -1.41 -7.55
C ALA A 87 0.88 -1.42 -6.28
N SER A 88 2.13 -1.01 -6.43
CA SER A 88 3.10 -0.90 -5.34
C SER A 88 2.87 0.39 -4.56
N GLU A 89 2.43 0.27 -3.32
CA GLU A 89 2.21 1.40 -2.42
C GLU A 89 3.47 1.73 -1.63
N VAL A 90 3.77 3.01 -1.49
CA VAL A 90 4.81 3.53 -0.60
C VAL A 90 4.21 4.46 0.44
N PHE A 91 4.94 4.69 1.54
CA PHE A 91 4.51 5.50 2.66
C PHE A 91 5.44 6.70 2.84
N ALA A 92 4.87 7.89 2.84
CA ALA A 92 5.61 9.13 3.02
C ALA A 92 6.16 9.24 4.46
N ASP A 93 5.33 8.92 5.44
CA ASP A 93 5.51 9.15 6.87
C ASP A 93 6.12 7.95 7.64
N ARG A 94 6.57 6.89 6.93
CA ARG A 94 7.07 5.66 7.55
C ARG A 94 8.50 5.35 7.17
N ALA A 95 9.27 4.90 8.15
CA ALA A 95 10.59 4.33 7.92
C ALA A 95 10.50 2.88 7.41
N TYR A 96 11.51 2.47 6.65
CA TYR A 96 11.64 1.13 6.06
C TYR A 96 12.79 0.36 6.71
N GLU A 97 12.62 -0.94 6.89
CA GLU A 97 13.71 -1.88 7.18
C GLU A 97 14.49 -2.15 5.87
N GLU A 98 15.66 -2.79 5.95
CA GLU A 98 16.47 -3.11 4.76
C GLU A 98 15.80 -4.11 3.79
N ASP A 99 14.85 -4.89 4.28
CA ASP A 99 14.05 -5.84 3.49
C ASP A 99 12.85 -5.19 2.79
N GLY A 100 12.70 -3.86 2.88
CA GLY A 100 11.59 -3.10 2.30
C GLY A 100 10.29 -3.13 3.13
N THR A 101 10.27 -3.80 4.27
CA THR A 101 9.12 -3.79 5.17
C THR A 101 9.08 -2.52 6.02
N LEU A 102 7.89 -2.16 6.51
CA LEU A 102 7.74 -0.99 7.38
C LEU A 102 8.29 -1.26 8.78
N VAL A 103 9.04 -0.33 9.32
CA VAL A 103 9.52 -0.37 10.71
C VAL A 103 8.33 -0.41 11.66
N ASN A 104 8.40 -1.25 12.71
CA ASN A 104 7.34 -1.32 13.71
C ASN A 104 7.11 0.07 14.34
N ARG A 105 5.88 0.56 14.36
CA ARG A 105 5.51 1.89 14.87
C ARG A 105 5.96 2.21 16.30
N ARG A 106 6.25 1.16 17.10
CA ARG A 106 6.75 1.31 18.48
C ARG A 106 8.26 1.56 18.58
N LYS A 107 9.00 1.37 17.49
CA LYS A 107 10.43 1.65 17.46
C LYS A 107 10.69 3.14 17.28
N PRO A 108 11.68 3.72 17.97
CA PRO A 108 12.15 5.08 17.68
C PRO A 108 12.53 5.22 16.20
N GLY A 109 12.18 6.35 15.59
CA GLY A 109 12.48 6.62 14.18
C GLY A 109 11.59 5.87 13.17
N ALA A 110 10.54 5.16 13.63
CA ALA A 110 9.59 4.48 12.74
C ALA A 110 8.67 5.44 11.97
N MET A 111 8.46 6.63 12.51
CA MET A 111 7.66 7.68 11.90
C MET A 111 8.57 8.82 11.44
N ILE A 112 8.27 9.37 10.27
CA ILE A 112 8.93 10.58 9.75
C ILE A 112 8.01 11.73 10.09
N GLU A 113 8.42 12.54 11.06
CA GLU A 113 7.61 13.65 11.59
C GLU A 113 7.80 14.95 10.81
N ASP A 114 8.96 15.11 10.18
CA ASP A 114 9.28 16.28 9.35
C ASP A 114 8.60 16.13 7.97
N GLU A 115 7.71 17.07 7.66
CA GLU A 115 6.92 17.06 6.42
C GLU A 115 7.80 17.23 5.18
N ASP A 116 8.84 18.06 5.25
CA ASP A 116 9.74 18.29 4.11
C ASP A 116 10.59 17.06 3.84
N GLU A 117 11.08 16.41 4.89
CA GLU A 117 11.77 15.14 4.78
C GLU A 117 10.86 14.09 4.15
N ALA A 118 9.64 13.93 4.65
CA ALA A 118 8.69 12.95 4.13
C ALA A 118 8.39 13.16 2.63
N ILE A 119 8.19 14.42 2.21
CA ILE A 119 7.92 14.77 0.81
C ILE A 119 9.15 14.51 -0.07
N ASN A 120 10.34 14.92 0.34
CA ASN A 120 11.58 14.69 -0.40
C ASN A 120 11.84 13.18 -0.57
N ARG A 121 11.56 12.38 0.44
CA ARG A 121 11.64 10.91 0.37
C ARG A 121 10.71 10.33 -0.69
N VAL A 122 9.45 10.80 -0.74
CA VAL A 122 8.49 10.34 -1.74
C VAL A 122 8.93 10.70 -3.16
N VAL A 123 9.40 11.94 -3.37
CA VAL A 123 9.95 12.36 -4.67
C VAL A 123 11.10 11.45 -5.09
N ARG A 124 11.99 11.12 -4.15
CA ARG A 124 13.10 10.20 -4.41
C ARG A 124 12.64 8.78 -4.73
N MET A 125 11.65 8.25 -3.99
CA MET A 125 11.04 6.94 -4.27
C MET A 125 10.47 6.87 -5.70
N ILE A 126 9.83 7.95 -6.15
CA ILE A 126 9.21 8.00 -7.49
C ILE A 126 10.26 8.17 -8.59
N LYS A 127 11.20 9.10 -8.42
CA LYS A 127 12.17 9.46 -9.47
C LYS A 127 13.35 8.51 -9.57
N GLU A 128 13.87 8.06 -8.43
CA GLU A 128 15.09 7.24 -8.36
C GLU A 128 14.78 5.76 -8.10
N GLY A 129 13.55 5.43 -7.70
CA GLY A 129 13.20 4.07 -7.29
C GLY A 129 13.95 3.63 -6.03
N LYS A 130 14.27 4.56 -5.13
CA LYS A 130 15.08 4.30 -3.93
C LYS A 130 14.51 4.95 -2.68
N VAL A 131 14.72 4.30 -1.54
CA VAL A 131 14.46 4.87 -0.22
C VAL A 131 15.58 4.48 0.75
N THR A 132 15.95 5.39 1.64
CA THR A 132 16.92 5.10 2.71
C THR A 132 16.19 4.39 3.85
N SER A 133 16.67 3.19 4.22
CA SER A 133 16.20 2.41 5.35
C SER A 133 16.55 3.06 6.69
N ILE A 134 15.98 2.56 7.79
CA ILE A 134 16.28 3.03 9.15
C ILE A 134 17.75 2.85 9.55
N THR A 135 18.46 1.95 8.89
CA THR A 135 19.91 1.72 9.10
C THR A 135 20.80 2.67 8.28
N GLY A 136 20.21 3.50 7.42
CA GLY A 136 20.93 4.40 6.53
C GLY A 136 21.31 3.79 5.16
N LYS A 137 20.95 2.55 4.91
CA LYS A 137 21.21 1.87 3.62
C LYS A 137 20.08 2.18 2.62
N ASP A 138 20.46 2.49 1.40
CA ASP A 138 19.49 2.63 0.30
C ASP A 138 19.01 1.26 -0.18
N ILE A 139 17.69 1.16 -0.35
CA ILE A 139 17.02 -0.01 -0.92
C ILE A 139 16.22 0.39 -2.15
N ASP A 140 16.04 -0.55 -3.07
CA ASP A 140 15.19 -0.35 -4.25
C ASP A 140 13.71 -0.40 -3.85
N ILE A 141 12.90 0.51 -4.42
CA ILE A 141 11.48 0.59 -4.17
C ILE A 141 10.75 1.05 -5.44
N LYS A 142 9.56 0.49 -5.67
CA LYS A 142 8.66 0.93 -6.75
C LYS A 142 7.49 1.70 -6.14
N ALA A 143 7.17 2.87 -6.67
CA ALA A 143 6.08 3.71 -6.19
C ALA A 143 5.02 3.89 -7.29
N ASP A 144 3.93 3.11 -7.22
CA ASP A 144 2.73 3.32 -8.05
C ASP A 144 1.67 4.14 -7.31
N SER A 145 1.71 4.15 -5.98
CA SER A 145 0.80 4.89 -5.11
C SER A 145 1.51 5.36 -3.85
N VAL A 146 1.10 6.50 -3.32
CA VAL A 146 1.63 7.07 -2.07
C VAL A 146 0.51 7.08 -1.03
N CYS A 147 0.73 6.38 0.09
CA CYS A 147 -0.17 6.41 1.23
C CYS A 147 0.08 7.65 2.08
N VAL A 148 -1.00 8.37 2.38
CA VAL A 148 -1.02 9.45 3.36
C VAL A 148 -2.13 9.16 4.37
N HIS A 149 -1.81 9.23 5.66
CA HIS A 149 -2.79 9.01 6.72
C HIS A 149 -3.60 10.28 6.97
N GLY A 150 -4.92 10.16 7.00
CA GLY A 150 -5.86 11.29 7.13
C GLY A 150 -6.28 11.64 8.56
N ASP A 151 -5.76 10.95 9.57
CA ASP A 151 -6.11 11.09 11.00
C ASP A 151 -5.31 12.18 11.74
N GLY A 152 -4.31 12.77 11.10
CA GLY A 152 -3.53 13.89 11.63
C GLY A 152 -4.21 15.24 11.38
N GLU A 153 -4.12 16.17 12.33
CA GLU A 153 -4.68 17.54 12.20
C GLU A 153 -4.18 18.29 10.96
N LYS A 154 -2.97 17.98 10.51
CA LYS A 154 -2.32 18.60 9.33
C LYS A 154 -2.42 17.77 8.06
N ALA A 155 -3.17 16.67 8.06
CA ALA A 155 -3.19 15.73 6.91
C ALA A 155 -3.57 16.41 5.59
N LEU A 156 -4.55 17.33 5.62
CA LEU A 156 -4.95 18.07 4.42
C LEU A 156 -3.82 18.96 3.89
N LEU A 157 -3.19 19.73 4.76
CA LEU A 157 -2.07 20.61 4.39
C LEU A 157 -0.89 19.80 3.83
N PHE A 158 -0.64 18.62 4.41
CA PHE A 158 0.40 17.72 3.93
C PHE A 158 0.09 17.19 2.52
N VAL A 159 -1.15 16.79 2.24
CA VAL A 159 -1.57 16.38 0.88
C VAL A 159 -1.45 17.52 -0.12
N GLU A 160 -1.86 18.74 0.23
CA GLU A 160 -1.72 19.92 -0.62
C GLU A 160 -0.25 20.20 -0.95
N LYS A 161 0.64 20.11 0.04
CA LYS A 161 2.08 20.29 -0.11
C LYS A 161 2.71 19.21 -1.01
N ILE A 162 2.33 17.93 -0.81
CA ILE A 162 2.75 16.83 -1.70
C ILE A 162 2.33 17.12 -3.13
N ARG A 163 1.07 17.47 -3.37
CA ARG A 163 0.57 17.75 -4.73
C ARG A 163 1.32 18.89 -5.40
N LYS A 164 1.59 19.98 -4.67
CA LYS A 164 2.37 21.10 -5.17
C LYS A 164 3.80 20.66 -5.55
N THR A 165 4.47 19.94 -4.66
CA THR A 165 5.81 19.43 -4.91
C THR A 165 5.86 18.46 -6.09
N PHE A 166 4.82 17.65 -6.31
CA PHE A 166 4.73 16.77 -7.47
C PHE A 166 4.68 17.56 -8.77
N VAL A 167 3.89 18.65 -8.84
CA VAL A 167 3.86 19.54 -10.01
C VAL A 167 5.24 20.17 -10.25
N GLU A 168 5.90 20.68 -9.22
CA GLU A 168 7.24 21.27 -9.29
C GLU A 168 8.32 20.27 -9.74
N ASN A 169 8.09 18.99 -9.52
CA ASN A 169 8.96 17.89 -9.89
C ASN A 169 8.53 17.15 -11.15
N GLU A 170 7.54 17.63 -11.89
CA GLU A 170 7.01 17.00 -13.11
C GLU A 170 6.49 15.57 -12.87
N ILE A 171 5.93 15.32 -11.68
CA ILE A 171 5.28 14.06 -11.32
C ILE A 171 3.79 14.20 -11.57
N GLU A 172 3.27 13.43 -12.51
CA GLU A 172 1.84 13.39 -12.83
C GLU A 172 1.08 12.45 -11.90
N ILE A 173 -0.09 12.89 -11.43
CA ILE A 173 -1.01 12.06 -10.65
C ILE A 173 -2.12 11.61 -11.58
N CYS A 174 -2.24 10.30 -11.79
CA CYS A 174 -3.24 9.69 -12.66
C CYS A 174 -4.02 8.58 -11.93
N HIS A 175 -5.02 8.02 -12.61
CA HIS A 175 -5.71 6.83 -12.14
C HIS A 175 -4.84 5.59 -12.32
N LEU A 176 -5.01 4.60 -11.42
CA LEU A 176 -4.40 3.28 -11.54
C LEU A 176 -4.97 2.49 -12.71
#